data_b0a709fdb8ab1ada2cc1f2748750c9df
#
_entry.id   b0a709fdb8ab1ada2cc1f2748750c9df
#
_cell.length_a   1.000
_cell.length_b   1.000
_cell.length_c   1.000
_cell.angle_alpha   90.00
_cell.angle_beta   90.00
_cell.angle_gamma   90.00
#
_symmetry.space_group_name_H-M   'P 1'
#
loop_
_entity.id
_entity.type
_entity.pdbx_description
1 polymer ?
#
loop_
_entity_poly.entity_id
_entity_poly.type
_entity_poly.pdbx_seq_one_letter_code
_entity_poly.pdbx_strand_id
1 'polypeptide(L)'
;MDQHLEEMLKMDEESRIAYLKAFTRLACADGSFDENEKRFIKNLAKTYHVSEDGTAEIFSCAEDDAIIEDLKKIKSRRVALELIKELCILAHADDVLTDEETLFIGRVGQAMGVELDKIEQISNWVIDKIILAEEAKIIFEE
;
A
#
# COMPACT_ATOMS: atom_id res chain seq x y z
N MET A 1 10.67 -3.48 -18.65
CA MET A 1 10.36 -2.77 -17.40
C MET A 1 8.93 -3.02 -16.98
N ASP A 2 8.69 -3.21 -15.71
CA ASP A 2 7.35 -3.40 -15.17
C ASP A 2 6.47 -2.17 -15.43
N GLN A 3 5.24 -2.40 -15.88
CA GLN A 3 4.30 -1.34 -16.22
C GLN A 3 3.98 -0.45 -15.00
N HIS A 4 3.87 -1.05 -13.82
CA HIS A 4 3.63 -0.29 -12.59
C HIS A 4 4.79 0.66 -12.29
N LEU A 5 6.02 0.18 -12.40
CA LEU A 5 7.20 1.01 -12.18
C LEU A 5 7.25 2.17 -13.19
N GLU A 6 6.93 1.90 -14.45
CA GLU A 6 6.86 2.95 -15.47
C GLU A 6 5.86 4.03 -15.09
N GLU A 7 4.67 3.64 -14.65
CA GLU A 7 3.64 4.58 -14.24
C GLU A 7 4.08 5.38 -13.00
N MET A 8 4.72 4.71 -12.04
CA MET A 8 5.24 5.39 -10.85
C MET A 8 6.27 6.45 -11.21
N LEU A 9 7.19 6.12 -12.10
CA LEU A 9 8.28 7.04 -12.46
C LEU A 9 7.81 8.20 -13.34
N LYS A 10 6.62 8.11 -13.94
CA LYS A 10 6.01 9.23 -14.68
C LYS A 10 5.40 10.26 -13.77
N MET A 11 5.07 9.90 -12.52
CA MET A 11 4.51 10.83 -11.54
C MET A 11 5.59 11.73 -10.97
N ASP A 12 5.20 12.88 -10.42
CA ASP A 12 6.14 13.72 -9.68
C ASP A 12 6.52 13.05 -8.35
N GLU A 13 7.59 13.53 -7.72
CA GLU A 13 8.07 12.95 -6.48
C GLU A 13 7.04 13.05 -5.37
N GLU A 14 6.31 14.16 -5.32
CA GLU A 14 5.27 14.37 -4.29
C GLU A 14 4.22 13.26 -4.34
N SER A 15 3.81 12.85 -5.53
CA SER A 15 2.85 11.75 -5.70
C SER A 15 3.43 10.40 -5.29
N ARG A 16 4.70 10.16 -5.61
CA ARG A 16 5.39 8.94 -5.20
C ARG A 16 5.53 8.87 -3.69
N ILE A 17 5.80 9.99 -3.05
CA ILE A 17 5.86 10.10 -1.59
C ILE A 17 4.48 9.82 -0.99
N ALA A 18 3.41 10.39 -1.56
CA ALA A 18 2.04 10.15 -1.07
C ALA A 18 1.68 8.67 -1.14
N TYR A 19 2.03 8.00 -2.23
CA TYR A 19 1.82 6.57 -2.40
C TYR A 19 2.46 5.79 -1.24
N LEU A 20 3.71 6.11 -0.91
CA LEU A 20 4.44 5.40 0.15
C LEU A 20 3.98 5.80 1.56
N LYS A 21 3.48 7.02 1.75
CA LYS A 21 2.90 7.43 3.02
C LYS A 21 1.68 6.59 3.39
N ALA A 22 0.92 6.12 2.39
CA ALA A 22 -0.22 5.25 2.64
C ALA A 22 0.23 3.94 3.33
N PHE A 23 1.36 3.37 2.92
CA PHE A 23 1.93 2.19 3.59
C PHE A 23 2.28 2.48 5.03
N THR A 24 2.99 3.58 5.27
CA THR A 24 3.42 3.96 6.61
C THR A 24 2.21 4.18 7.53
N ARG A 25 1.17 4.84 7.02
CA ARG A 25 -0.04 5.09 7.79
C ARG A 25 -0.73 3.79 8.17
N LEU A 26 -0.82 2.85 7.24
CA LEU A 26 -1.45 1.56 7.51
C LEU A 26 -0.64 0.76 8.53
N ALA A 27 0.68 0.75 8.40
CA ALA A 27 1.57 0.07 9.34
C ALA A 27 1.46 0.65 10.75
N CYS A 28 1.28 1.98 10.87
CA CYS A 28 1.11 2.63 12.16
C CYS A 28 -0.26 2.36 12.80
N ALA A 29 -1.26 1.99 12.00
CA ALA A 29 -2.63 1.78 12.49
C ALA A 29 -2.72 0.62 13.47
N ASP A 30 -1.89 -0.41 13.32
CA ASP A 30 -1.90 -1.57 14.22
C ASP A 30 -0.91 -1.42 15.40
N GLY A 31 -0.22 -0.30 15.48
CA GLY A 31 0.69 0.00 16.59
C GLY A 31 2.04 -0.68 16.54
N SER A 32 2.32 -1.45 15.48
CA SER A 32 3.59 -2.17 15.36
C SER A 32 4.26 -1.88 14.02
N PHE A 33 5.08 -0.84 14.01
CA PHE A 33 5.86 -0.49 12.83
C PHE A 33 7.29 -1.00 13.03
N ASP A 34 7.54 -2.26 12.60
CA ASP A 34 8.80 -2.93 12.87
C ASP A 34 9.91 -2.55 11.86
N GLU A 35 11.13 -3.00 12.15
CA GLU A 35 12.29 -2.70 11.32
C GLU A 35 12.21 -3.33 9.92
N ASN A 36 11.56 -4.48 9.80
CA ASN A 36 11.39 -5.14 8.49
C ASN A 36 10.45 -4.33 7.60
N GLU A 37 9.36 -3.81 8.16
CA GLU A 37 8.43 -2.95 7.45
C GLU A 37 9.12 -1.66 7.02
N LYS A 38 9.91 -1.05 7.90
CA LYS A 38 10.69 0.16 7.57
C LYS A 38 11.66 -0.09 6.42
N ARG A 39 12.36 -1.21 6.46
CA ARG A 39 13.31 -1.58 5.42
C ARG A 39 12.62 -1.79 4.08
N PHE A 40 11.47 -2.45 4.10
CA PHE A 40 10.65 -2.65 2.90
C PHE A 40 10.28 -1.32 2.26
N ILE A 41 9.79 -0.38 3.06
CA ILE A 41 9.38 0.94 2.57
C ILE A 41 10.58 1.74 2.07
N LYS A 42 11.71 1.68 2.76
CA LYS A 42 12.96 2.34 2.31
C LYS A 42 13.42 1.79 0.96
N ASN A 43 13.32 0.47 0.77
CA ASN A 43 13.69 -0.16 -0.50
C ASN A 43 12.76 0.28 -1.63
N LEU A 44 11.46 0.37 -1.37
CA LEU A 44 10.51 0.89 -2.34
C LEU A 44 10.79 2.34 -2.69
N ALA A 45 11.15 3.16 -1.70
CA ALA A 45 11.51 4.56 -1.94
C ALA A 45 12.68 4.67 -2.92
N LYS A 46 13.69 3.81 -2.76
CA LYS A 46 14.83 3.76 -3.70
C LYS A 46 14.38 3.32 -5.09
N THR A 47 13.54 2.29 -5.16
CA THR A 47 13.02 1.76 -6.42
C THR A 47 12.23 2.84 -7.17
N TYR A 48 11.46 3.66 -6.46
CA TYR A 48 10.65 4.70 -7.04
C TYR A 48 11.38 6.05 -7.13
N HIS A 49 12.69 6.06 -6.95
CA HIS A 49 13.54 7.25 -7.10
C HIS A 49 13.12 8.42 -6.20
N VAL A 50 12.81 8.11 -4.95
CA VAL A 50 12.50 9.13 -3.94
C VAL A 50 13.80 9.59 -3.29
N SER A 51 13.97 10.89 -3.12
CA SER A 51 15.16 11.48 -2.48
C SER A 51 15.27 11.10 -0.99
N GLU A 52 16.42 11.37 -0.39
CA GLU A 52 16.59 11.13 1.05
C GLU A 52 15.62 11.98 1.88
N ASP A 53 15.44 13.25 1.49
CA ASP A 53 14.49 14.14 2.16
C ASP A 53 13.06 13.61 2.01
N GLY A 54 12.69 13.16 0.82
CA GLY A 54 11.39 12.56 0.57
C GLY A 54 11.18 11.28 1.36
N THR A 55 12.22 10.46 1.50
CA THR A 55 12.17 9.22 2.29
C THR A 55 11.93 9.55 3.77
N ALA A 56 12.61 10.58 4.30
CA ALA A 56 12.38 11.03 5.66
C ALA A 56 10.93 11.50 5.86
N GLU A 57 10.38 12.19 4.87
CA GLU A 57 8.99 12.64 4.90
C GLU A 57 7.99 11.48 4.95
N ILE A 58 8.27 10.38 4.24
CA ILE A 58 7.43 9.19 4.26
C ILE A 58 7.26 8.67 5.69
N PHE A 59 8.30 8.73 6.51
CA PHE A 59 8.27 8.24 7.88
C PHE A 59 7.76 9.27 8.90
N SER A 60 7.46 10.49 8.47
CA SER A 60 6.81 11.46 9.34
C SER A 60 5.34 11.08 9.53
N CYS A 61 4.79 11.36 10.71
CA CYS A 61 3.38 11.05 10.99
C CYS A 61 2.49 12.10 10.32
N ALA A 62 1.96 11.76 9.15
CA ALA A 62 1.01 12.62 8.45
C ALA A 62 -0.41 12.21 8.82
N GLU A 63 -1.31 13.19 8.86
CA GLU A 63 -2.72 12.91 9.09
C GLU A 63 -3.37 12.29 7.86
N ASP A 64 -4.39 11.45 8.08
CA ASP A 64 -5.10 10.75 7.02
C ASP A 64 -5.60 11.71 5.93
N ASP A 65 -6.19 12.84 6.33
CA ASP A 65 -6.75 13.79 5.37
C ASP A 65 -5.69 14.35 4.42
N ALA A 66 -4.49 14.62 4.93
CA ALA A 66 -3.40 15.13 4.09
C ALA A 66 -2.96 14.07 3.07
N ILE A 67 -2.83 12.81 3.50
CA ILE A 67 -2.46 11.70 2.62
C ILE A 67 -3.53 11.53 1.53
N ILE A 68 -4.79 11.52 1.92
CA ILE A 68 -5.91 11.34 0.99
C ILE A 68 -5.95 12.47 -0.04
N GLU A 69 -5.74 13.72 0.37
CA GLU A 69 -5.74 14.85 -0.56
C GLU A 69 -4.62 14.72 -1.60
N ASP A 70 -3.43 14.28 -1.18
CA ASP A 70 -2.31 14.06 -2.10
C ASP A 70 -2.59 12.91 -3.05
N LEU A 71 -3.22 11.82 -2.57
CA LEU A 71 -3.55 10.68 -3.41
C LEU A 71 -4.57 11.02 -4.50
N LYS A 72 -5.46 12.00 -4.26
CA LYS A 72 -6.42 12.46 -5.26
C LYS A 72 -5.75 13.01 -6.52
N LYS A 73 -4.51 13.45 -6.39
CA LYS A 73 -3.74 14.01 -7.52
C LYS A 73 -3.22 12.94 -8.47
N ILE A 74 -3.18 11.68 -8.03
CA ILE A 74 -2.71 10.56 -8.83
C ILE A 74 -3.84 10.13 -9.78
N LYS A 75 -3.58 10.21 -11.08
CA LYS A 75 -4.59 9.94 -12.10
C LYS A 75 -4.50 8.56 -12.74
N SER A 76 -3.40 7.84 -12.51
CA SER A 76 -3.22 6.52 -13.08
C SER A 76 -4.09 5.49 -12.35
N ARG A 77 -5.01 4.87 -13.08
CA ARG A 77 -5.83 3.79 -12.52
C ARG A 77 -4.96 2.59 -12.16
N ARG A 78 -3.93 2.31 -12.96
CA ARG A 78 -2.99 1.21 -12.68
C ARG A 78 -2.33 1.40 -11.31
N VAL A 79 -1.85 2.62 -11.04
CA VAL A 79 -1.21 2.93 -9.76
C VAL A 79 -2.21 2.79 -8.61
N ALA A 80 -3.46 3.25 -8.81
CA ALA A 80 -4.50 3.13 -7.79
C ALA A 80 -4.78 1.66 -7.44
N LEU A 81 -4.95 0.81 -8.44
CA LEU A 81 -5.23 -0.61 -8.22
C LEU A 81 -4.06 -1.32 -7.54
N GLU A 82 -2.83 -0.98 -7.94
CA GLU A 82 -1.64 -1.55 -7.30
C GLU A 82 -1.53 -1.12 -5.84
N LEU A 83 -1.85 0.15 -5.53
CA LEU A 83 -1.81 0.62 -4.15
C LEU A 83 -2.83 -0.14 -3.29
N ILE A 84 -4.06 -0.29 -3.76
CA ILE A 84 -5.08 -1.04 -3.02
C ILE A 84 -4.62 -2.48 -2.78
N LYS A 85 -4.08 -3.12 -3.80
CA LYS A 85 -3.55 -4.48 -3.67
C LYS A 85 -2.47 -4.56 -2.59
N GLU A 86 -1.49 -3.67 -2.64
CA GLU A 86 -0.38 -3.68 -1.69
C GLU A 86 -0.83 -3.37 -0.27
N LEU A 87 -1.78 -2.44 -0.11
CA LEU A 87 -2.34 -2.15 1.21
C LEU A 87 -3.10 -3.36 1.78
N CYS A 88 -3.83 -4.08 0.94
CA CYS A 88 -4.52 -5.30 1.36
C CYS A 88 -3.52 -6.38 1.78
N ILE A 89 -2.44 -6.55 1.04
CA ILE A 89 -1.39 -7.52 1.38
C ILE A 89 -0.80 -7.17 2.76
N LEU A 90 -0.47 -5.90 2.96
CA LEU A 90 0.10 -5.45 4.23
C LEU A 90 -0.88 -5.65 5.39
N ALA A 91 -2.16 -5.30 5.18
CA ALA A 91 -3.18 -5.41 6.21
C ALA A 91 -3.45 -6.87 6.62
N HIS A 92 -3.41 -7.80 5.65
CA HIS A 92 -3.66 -9.22 5.92
C HIS A 92 -2.42 -9.98 6.41
N ALA A 93 -1.25 -9.34 6.42
CA ALA A 93 0.00 -10.00 6.85
C ALA A 93 -0.06 -10.46 8.31
N ASP A 94 -0.85 -9.80 9.15
CA ASP A 94 -1.00 -10.09 10.58
C ASP A 94 -2.27 -10.89 10.90
N ASP A 95 -2.86 -11.56 9.92
CA ASP A 95 -4.02 -12.44 10.03
C ASP A 95 -5.35 -11.76 10.35
N VAL A 96 -5.35 -10.55 10.91
CA VAL A 96 -6.59 -9.84 11.29
C VAL A 96 -6.63 -8.45 10.67
N LEU A 97 -7.58 -8.25 9.78
CA LEU A 97 -7.87 -6.93 9.22
C LEU A 97 -8.72 -6.16 10.22
N THR A 98 -8.18 -5.06 10.76
CA THR A 98 -8.92 -4.22 11.71
C THR A 98 -9.94 -3.34 11.00
N ASP A 99 -10.94 -2.85 11.73
CA ASP A 99 -11.92 -1.92 11.18
C ASP A 99 -11.25 -0.62 10.73
N GLU A 100 -10.24 -0.16 11.46
CA GLU A 100 -9.49 1.04 11.12
C GLU A 100 -8.74 0.87 9.80
N GLU A 101 -8.10 -0.28 9.60
CA GLU A 101 -7.40 -0.58 8.35
C GLU A 101 -8.37 -0.67 7.17
N THR A 102 -9.51 -1.33 7.37
CA THR A 102 -10.56 -1.44 6.34
C THR A 102 -11.07 -0.07 5.93
N LEU A 103 -11.32 0.79 6.92
CA LEU A 103 -11.80 2.14 6.66
C LEU A 103 -10.78 2.96 5.88
N PHE A 104 -9.51 2.88 6.26
CA PHE A 104 -8.45 3.61 5.58
C PHE A 104 -8.31 3.17 4.11
N ILE A 105 -8.29 1.86 3.87
CA ILE A 105 -8.20 1.32 2.50
C ILE A 105 -9.39 1.78 1.66
N GLY A 106 -10.59 1.78 2.24
CA GLY A 106 -11.78 2.27 1.57
C GLY A 106 -11.67 3.75 1.20
N ARG A 107 -11.15 4.57 2.10
CA ARG A 107 -10.95 6.00 1.85
C ARG A 107 -9.92 6.24 0.74
N VAL A 108 -8.83 5.48 0.74
CA VAL A 108 -7.80 5.54 -0.31
C VAL A 108 -8.42 5.19 -1.67
N GLY A 109 -9.15 4.10 -1.72
CA GLY A 109 -9.81 3.66 -2.96
C GLY A 109 -10.77 4.71 -3.49
N GLN A 110 -11.62 5.26 -2.62
CA GLN A 110 -12.58 6.28 -3.00
C GLN A 110 -11.87 7.53 -3.53
N ALA A 111 -10.81 7.97 -2.86
CA ALA A 111 -10.04 9.15 -3.27
C ALA A 111 -9.40 8.97 -4.64
N MET A 112 -9.01 7.76 -4.99
CA MET A 112 -8.33 7.45 -6.25
C MET A 112 -9.30 6.95 -7.34
N GLY A 113 -10.60 6.99 -7.07
CA GLY A 113 -11.62 6.61 -8.06
C GLY A 113 -11.78 5.12 -8.28
N VAL A 114 -11.44 4.30 -7.29
CA VAL A 114 -11.62 2.85 -7.37
C VAL A 114 -12.98 2.49 -6.77
N GLU A 115 -13.79 1.78 -7.52
CA GLU A 115 -15.14 1.38 -7.10
C GLU A 115 -15.08 0.40 -5.93
N LEU A 116 -16.08 0.46 -5.04
CA LEU A 116 -16.11 -0.39 -3.86
C LEU A 116 -16.06 -1.88 -4.20
N ASP A 117 -16.81 -2.30 -5.21
CA ASP A 117 -16.81 -3.70 -5.65
C ASP A 117 -15.45 -4.14 -6.19
N LYS A 118 -14.71 -3.24 -6.82
CA LYS A 118 -13.34 -3.52 -7.25
C LYS A 118 -12.41 -3.68 -6.06
N ILE A 119 -12.55 -2.85 -5.03
CA ILE A 119 -11.76 -2.96 -3.79
C ILE A 119 -12.04 -4.32 -3.14
N GLU A 120 -13.30 -4.73 -3.06
CA GLU A 120 -13.68 -6.04 -2.51
C GLU A 120 -13.09 -7.19 -3.33
N GLN A 121 -13.10 -7.06 -4.65
CA GLN A 121 -12.53 -8.06 -5.54
C GLN A 121 -11.02 -8.22 -5.29
N ILE A 122 -10.31 -7.11 -5.15
CA ILE A 122 -8.88 -7.13 -4.87
C ILE A 122 -8.61 -7.75 -3.50
N SER A 123 -9.38 -7.34 -2.48
CA SER A 123 -9.23 -7.88 -1.13
C SER A 123 -9.42 -9.39 -1.10
N ASN A 124 -10.47 -9.89 -1.77
CA ASN A 124 -10.73 -11.33 -1.85
C ASN A 124 -9.63 -12.07 -2.59
N TRP A 125 -9.10 -11.49 -3.66
CA TRP A 125 -7.98 -12.08 -4.39
C TRP A 125 -6.72 -12.19 -3.51
N VAL A 126 -6.46 -11.16 -2.71
CA VAL A 126 -5.31 -11.17 -1.77
C VAL A 126 -5.50 -12.26 -0.72
N ILE A 127 -6.70 -12.39 -0.15
CA ILE A 127 -7.01 -13.43 0.83
C ILE A 127 -6.80 -14.81 0.22
N ASP A 128 -7.32 -15.05 -0.99
CA ASP A 128 -7.16 -16.34 -1.68
C ASP A 128 -5.69 -16.67 -1.92
N LYS A 129 -4.89 -15.68 -2.28
CA LYS A 129 -3.46 -15.85 -2.50
C LYS A 129 -2.74 -16.26 -1.21
N ILE A 130 -3.11 -15.64 -0.08
CA ILE A 130 -2.53 -15.96 1.23
C ILE A 130 -2.92 -17.39 1.64
N ILE A 131 -4.18 -17.76 1.46
CA ILE A 131 -4.67 -19.11 1.77
C ILE A 131 -3.91 -20.15 0.94
N LEU A 132 -3.76 -19.89 -0.35
CA LEU A 132 -3.05 -20.79 -1.26
C LEU A 132 -1.60 -20.97 -0.84
N ALA A 133 -0.93 -19.88 -0.41
CA ALA A 133 0.44 -19.96 0.07
C ALA A 133 0.55 -20.79 1.36
N GLU A 134 -0.41 -20.64 2.27
CA GLU A 134 -0.46 -21.44 3.51
C GLU A 134 -0.70 -22.91 3.20
N GLU A 135 -1.60 -23.21 2.28
CA GLU A 135 -1.83 -24.59 1.84
C GLU A 135 -0.57 -25.21 1.24
N ALA A 136 0.17 -24.44 0.45
CA ALA A 136 1.42 -24.90 -0.15
C ALA A 136 2.44 -25.28 0.93
N LYS A 137 2.53 -24.51 2.00
CA LYS A 137 3.43 -24.84 3.12
C LYS A 137 3.08 -26.19 3.72
N ILE A 138 1.80 -26.47 3.91
CA ILE A 138 1.33 -27.75 4.46
C ILE A 138 1.61 -28.89 3.50
N ILE A 139 1.28 -28.71 2.21
CA ILE A 139 1.41 -29.74 1.19
C ILE A 139 2.87 -30.14 0.95
N PHE A 140 3.77 -29.15 0.95
CA PHE A 140 5.18 -29.38 0.61
C PHE A 140 6.10 -29.47 1.81
N GLU A 141 5.56 -29.48 3.01
CA GLU A 141 6.33 -29.71 4.24
C GLU A 141 6.66 -31.18 4.36
N GLU A 142 7.94 -31.50 4.68
CA GLU A 142 8.40 -32.87 4.83
C GLU A 142 8.05 -33.50 6.20
#